data_5358363f48e01165536a790f638c0bc7
#
_entry.id   5358363f48e01165536a790f638c0bc7
#
_cell.length_a   1.000
_cell.length_b   1.000
_cell.length_c   1.000
_cell.angle_alpha   90.00
_cell.angle_beta   90.00
_cell.angle_gamma   90.00
#
_symmetry.space_group_name_H-M   'P 1'
#
loop_
_entity.id
_entity.type
_entity.pdbx_description
1 polymer ?
#
loop_
_entity_poly.entity_id
_entity_poly.type
_entity_poly.pdbx_seq_one_letter_code
_entity_poly.pdbx_strand_id
1 'polypeptide(L)'
;AEHTPLAALDLTGRISTAGCSVNDATPALIKLPAAMLDHFGGVGKTTGDTPFALQLDCNSAVTISLRVDGAEPLTARGHGVLRNDATDDRAQGIGVQLLYHRQPVVLNHEMTLGSASAGRFTLPLTARYYQTRSRITAGQVSAVATYTLHYD
;
A
#
# COMPACT_ATOMS: atom_id res chain seq x y z
N ALA A 1 18.67 -12.83 -17.71
CA ALA A 1 17.89 -12.73 -16.48
C ALA A 1 16.55 -12.10 -16.73
N GLU A 2 15.54 -12.63 -16.08
CA GLU A 2 14.19 -12.12 -16.23
C GLU A 2 13.98 -10.96 -15.27
N HIS A 3 13.38 -9.89 -15.78
CA HIS A 3 13.07 -8.72 -15.00
C HIS A 3 11.58 -8.61 -14.76
N THR A 4 11.21 -8.35 -13.51
CA THR A 4 9.87 -7.89 -13.21
C THR A 4 9.85 -6.38 -13.45
N PRO A 5 8.95 -5.88 -14.31
CA PRO A 5 8.85 -4.43 -14.52
C PRO A 5 8.50 -3.70 -13.23
N LEU A 6 8.66 -2.39 -13.25
CA LEU A 6 8.32 -1.54 -12.11
C LEU A 6 6.85 -1.69 -11.76
N ALA A 7 6.57 -1.86 -10.49
CA ALA A 7 5.21 -1.79 -9.98
C ALA A 7 4.82 -0.33 -9.74
N ALA A 8 3.55 -0.07 -9.91
CA ALA A 8 2.98 1.23 -9.58
C ALA A 8 1.79 1.01 -8.65
N LEU A 9 1.75 1.74 -7.55
CA LEU A 9 0.62 1.79 -6.64
C LEU A 9 -0.06 3.14 -6.82
N ASP A 10 -1.31 3.10 -7.29
CA ASP A 10 -2.13 4.29 -7.43
C ASP A 10 -2.93 4.46 -6.15
N LEU A 11 -2.58 5.48 -5.36
CA LEU A 11 -3.16 5.71 -4.06
C LEU A 11 -4.08 6.93 -4.11
N THR A 12 -5.39 6.69 -3.94
CA THR A 12 -6.40 7.75 -3.91
C THR A 12 -6.90 7.90 -2.48
N GLY A 13 -7.00 9.13 -2.00
CA GLY A 13 -7.38 9.40 -0.62
C GLY A 13 -8.64 10.21 -0.47
N ARG A 14 -9.26 10.09 0.69
CA ARG A 14 -10.43 10.84 1.07
C ARG A 14 -10.37 11.19 2.55
N ILE A 15 -10.80 12.41 2.87
CA ILE A 15 -10.95 12.88 4.25
C ILE A 15 -12.44 12.96 4.52
N SER A 16 -12.90 12.27 5.58
CA SER A 16 -14.33 12.17 5.88
C SER A 16 -14.84 13.24 6.84
N THR A 17 -13.94 13.88 7.62
CA THR A 17 -14.32 14.96 8.55
C THR A 17 -13.38 16.13 8.43
N ALA A 18 -13.85 17.32 8.94
CA ALA A 18 -13.02 18.51 8.95
C ALA A 18 -11.96 18.43 10.07
N GLY A 19 -10.87 19.16 9.93
CA GLY A 19 -9.81 19.22 10.93
C GLY A 19 -8.43 18.97 10.37
N CYS A 20 -8.32 18.16 9.33
CA CYS A 20 -7.07 17.93 8.63
C CYS A 20 -7.30 17.96 7.11
N SER A 21 -6.25 18.24 6.37
CA SER A 21 -6.25 18.15 4.91
C SER A 21 -5.04 17.35 4.45
N VAL A 22 -5.17 16.68 3.31
CA VAL A 22 -4.04 15.96 2.71
C VAL A 22 -3.13 16.99 2.06
N ASN A 23 -1.86 16.97 2.47
CA ASN A 23 -0.86 17.88 1.94
C ASN A 23 -0.42 17.41 0.54
N ASP A 24 -0.07 18.36 -0.32
CA ASP A 24 0.39 18.10 -1.70
C ASP A 24 1.65 17.23 -1.74
N ALA A 25 2.41 17.15 -0.65
CA ALA A 25 3.57 16.27 -0.56
C ALA A 25 3.20 14.79 -0.46
N THR A 26 1.91 14.46 -0.24
CA THR A 26 1.45 13.08 -0.26
C THR A 26 1.48 12.54 -1.69
N PRO A 27 2.26 11.48 -1.98
CA PRO A 27 2.32 10.96 -3.33
C PRO A 27 1.02 10.25 -3.72
N ALA A 28 0.55 10.49 -4.95
CA ALA A 28 -0.59 9.77 -5.52
C ALA A 28 -0.17 8.48 -6.22
N LEU A 29 1.10 8.38 -6.60
CA LEU A 29 1.65 7.22 -7.30
C LEU A 29 2.95 6.80 -6.61
N ILE A 30 3.00 5.53 -6.22
CA ILE A 30 4.19 4.93 -5.60
C ILE A 30 4.79 3.96 -6.59
N LYS A 31 6.06 4.17 -6.95
CA LYS A 31 6.79 3.28 -7.84
C LYS A 31 7.71 2.39 -7.03
N LEU A 32 7.55 1.07 -7.18
CA LEU A 32 8.45 0.10 -6.59
C LEU A 32 9.61 -0.16 -7.55
N PRO A 33 10.81 -0.52 -7.03
CA PRO A 33 11.94 -0.84 -7.88
C PRO A 33 11.67 -2.09 -8.70
N ALA A 34 12.38 -2.24 -9.81
CA ALA A 34 12.31 -3.48 -10.59
C ALA A 34 12.80 -4.64 -9.73
N ALA A 35 12.15 -5.79 -9.86
CA ALA A 35 12.53 -6.98 -9.11
C ALA A 35 12.75 -8.15 -10.08
N MET A 36 13.60 -9.08 -9.66
CA MET A 36 13.90 -10.29 -10.41
C MET A 36 13.14 -11.46 -9.81
N LEU A 37 12.78 -12.44 -10.63
CA LEU A 37 12.07 -13.63 -10.14
C LEU A 37 12.84 -14.36 -9.04
N ASP A 38 14.17 -14.35 -9.10
CA ASP A 38 14.99 -15.01 -8.10
C ASP A 38 15.07 -14.25 -6.76
N HIS A 39 14.47 -13.07 -6.65
CA HIS A 39 14.30 -12.39 -5.37
C HIS A 39 13.18 -13.02 -4.54
N PHE A 40 12.39 -13.90 -5.12
CA PHE A 40 11.34 -14.66 -4.43
C PHE A 40 11.82 -16.08 -4.20
N GLY A 41 11.09 -16.85 -3.44
CA GLY A 41 11.51 -18.22 -3.14
C GLY A 41 10.42 -19.07 -2.52
N GLY A 42 9.20 -18.58 -2.51
CA GLY A 42 8.06 -19.28 -1.95
C GLY A 42 6.95 -18.31 -1.58
N VAL A 43 5.77 -18.87 -1.34
CA VAL A 43 4.61 -18.05 -0.93
C VAL A 43 4.94 -17.29 0.34
N GLY A 44 4.63 -15.99 0.36
CA GLY A 44 4.91 -15.12 1.48
C GLY A 44 6.26 -14.41 1.41
N LYS A 45 7.10 -14.72 0.43
CA LYS A 45 8.36 -14.00 0.23
C LYS A 45 8.10 -12.61 -0.31
N THR A 46 8.91 -11.65 0.13
CA THR A 46 8.75 -10.23 -0.19
C THR A 46 10.06 -9.62 -0.66
N THR A 47 9.96 -8.58 -1.46
CA THR A 47 11.12 -7.81 -1.90
C THR A 47 10.68 -6.43 -2.36
N GLY A 48 11.64 -5.50 -2.48
CA GLY A 48 11.39 -4.19 -3.04
C GLY A 48 10.73 -3.21 -2.09
N ASP A 49 11.02 -3.29 -0.80
CA ASP A 49 10.43 -2.41 0.21
C ASP A 49 10.63 -0.95 -0.16
N THR A 50 9.54 -0.21 -0.27
CA THR A 50 9.52 1.18 -0.70
C THR A 50 8.72 2.00 0.31
N PRO A 51 9.38 2.86 1.11
CA PRO A 51 8.68 3.70 2.07
C PRO A 51 8.03 4.88 1.37
N PHE A 52 6.88 5.27 1.89
CA PHE A 52 6.19 6.50 1.50
C PHE A 52 5.39 7.00 2.70
N ALA A 53 4.85 8.20 2.61
CA ALA A 53 4.09 8.76 3.72
C ALA A 53 2.88 9.53 3.22
N LEU A 54 1.80 9.43 3.98
CA LEU A 54 0.67 10.35 3.84
C LEU A 54 0.98 11.56 4.70
N GLN A 55 0.95 12.75 4.10
CA GLN A 55 1.22 14.01 4.80
C GLN A 55 -0.10 14.74 5.03
N LEU A 56 -0.40 15.04 6.28
CA LEU A 56 -1.63 15.72 6.67
C LEU A 56 -1.30 17.03 7.36
N ASP A 57 -2.11 18.04 7.12
CA ASP A 57 -2.06 19.30 7.85
C ASP A 57 -3.32 19.39 8.70
N CYS A 58 -3.16 19.40 10.02
CA CYS A 58 -4.26 19.38 10.97
C CYS A 58 -4.31 20.70 11.73
N ASN A 59 -5.50 21.28 11.87
CA ASN A 59 -5.67 22.56 12.57
C ASN A 59 -6.04 22.40 14.03
N SER A 60 -6.24 21.17 14.50
CA SER A 60 -6.48 20.87 15.91
C SER A 60 -6.04 19.44 16.22
N ALA A 61 -5.92 19.11 17.52
CA ALA A 61 -5.63 17.74 17.92
C ALA A 61 -6.83 16.84 17.62
N VAL A 62 -6.58 15.68 17.02
CA VAL A 62 -7.63 14.74 16.59
C VAL A 62 -7.17 13.31 16.79
N THR A 63 -8.12 12.40 16.92
CA THR A 63 -7.86 10.95 16.81
C THR A 63 -8.05 10.55 15.36
N ILE A 64 -7.09 9.81 14.82
CA ILE A 64 -7.07 9.44 13.41
C ILE A 64 -7.27 7.94 13.25
N SER A 65 -8.17 7.58 12.35
CA SER A 65 -8.37 6.21 11.88
C SER A 65 -8.11 6.14 10.38
N LEU A 66 -7.56 5.03 9.94
CA LEU A 66 -7.24 4.79 8.53
C LEU A 66 -7.97 3.54 8.04
N ARG A 67 -8.57 3.65 6.87
CA ARG A 67 -9.08 2.51 6.13
C ARG A 67 -8.46 2.52 4.73
N VAL A 68 -7.89 1.39 4.34
CA VAL A 68 -7.38 1.20 2.97
C VAL A 68 -8.24 0.14 2.31
N ASP A 69 -8.91 0.52 1.24
CA ASP A 69 -9.77 -0.38 0.47
C ASP A 69 -9.08 -0.81 -0.80
N GLY A 70 -9.16 -2.09 -1.11
CA GLY A 70 -8.58 -2.65 -2.32
C GLY A 70 -8.92 -4.12 -2.45
N ALA A 71 -8.73 -4.65 -3.66
CA ALA A 71 -8.98 -6.05 -3.93
C ALA A 71 -7.82 -6.91 -3.44
N GLU A 72 -8.14 -7.98 -2.71
CA GLU A 72 -7.16 -8.93 -2.21
C GLU A 72 -7.13 -10.18 -3.07
N PRO A 73 -5.94 -10.74 -3.37
CA PRO A 73 -5.89 -12.07 -3.98
C PRO A 73 -6.39 -13.12 -3.00
N LEU A 74 -7.13 -14.11 -3.52
CA LEU A 74 -7.69 -15.17 -2.67
C LEU A 74 -6.62 -15.93 -1.88
N THR A 75 -5.42 -16.03 -2.43
CA THR A 75 -4.31 -16.78 -1.84
C THR A 75 -3.54 -15.99 -0.78
N ALA A 76 -3.89 -14.72 -0.54
CA ALA A 76 -3.16 -13.87 0.41
C ALA A 76 -4.09 -12.97 1.22
N ARG A 77 -5.32 -13.44 1.50
CA ARG A 77 -6.26 -12.66 2.31
C ARG A 77 -5.74 -12.45 3.72
N GLY A 78 -5.95 -11.25 4.23
CA GLY A 78 -5.57 -10.91 5.60
C GLY A 78 -4.10 -10.52 5.77
N HIS A 79 -3.31 -10.49 4.69
CA HIS A 79 -1.90 -10.18 4.74
C HIS A 79 -1.57 -8.76 4.24
N GLY A 80 -2.58 -7.93 4.00
CA GLY A 80 -2.36 -6.57 3.51
C GLY A 80 -1.89 -6.53 2.06
N VAL A 81 -2.22 -7.53 1.26
CA VAL A 81 -1.75 -7.67 -0.12
C VAL A 81 -2.84 -7.24 -1.08
N LEU A 82 -2.49 -6.31 -1.96
CA LEU A 82 -3.34 -5.85 -3.05
C LEU A 82 -3.11 -6.72 -4.29
N ARG A 83 -4.20 -7.04 -4.97
CA ARG A 83 -4.15 -7.82 -6.20
C ARG A 83 -3.42 -7.06 -7.30
N ASN A 84 -2.64 -7.78 -8.11
CA ASN A 84 -2.06 -7.21 -9.33
C ASN A 84 -3.16 -7.02 -10.38
N ASP A 85 -3.43 -5.78 -10.72
CA ASP A 85 -4.47 -5.38 -11.68
C ASP A 85 -3.90 -4.98 -13.04
N ALA A 86 -2.62 -5.26 -13.32
CA ALA A 86 -2.04 -4.98 -14.62
C ALA A 86 -2.86 -5.67 -15.72
N THR A 87 -3.13 -4.95 -16.81
CA THR A 87 -3.95 -5.47 -17.91
C THR A 87 -3.11 -6.13 -19.00
N ASP A 88 -1.88 -5.65 -19.20
CA ASP A 88 -0.97 -6.16 -20.21
C ASP A 88 0.21 -6.84 -19.55
N ASP A 89 0.59 -8.01 -20.08
CA ASP A 89 1.80 -8.72 -19.65
C ASP A 89 1.88 -8.84 -18.11
N ARG A 90 0.79 -9.28 -17.49
CA ARG A 90 0.67 -9.34 -16.04
C ARG A 90 1.59 -10.40 -15.44
N ALA A 91 2.39 -10.00 -14.45
CA ALA A 91 3.11 -10.96 -13.62
C ALA A 91 2.11 -11.84 -12.87
N GLN A 92 2.35 -13.13 -12.81
CA GLN A 92 1.49 -14.08 -12.12
C GLN A 92 2.07 -14.41 -10.75
N GLY A 93 1.19 -14.55 -9.74
CA GLY A 93 1.57 -14.98 -8.42
C GLY A 93 2.24 -13.91 -7.57
N ILE A 94 2.12 -12.65 -7.94
CA ILE A 94 2.72 -11.52 -7.23
C ILE A 94 1.67 -10.44 -6.98
N GLY A 95 1.63 -9.91 -5.76
CA GLY A 95 0.82 -8.75 -5.40
C GLY A 95 1.66 -7.69 -4.71
N VAL A 96 1.01 -6.66 -4.20
CA VAL A 96 1.66 -5.54 -3.51
C VAL A 96 1.15 -5.50 -2.08
N GLN A 97 2.05 -5.65 -1.13
CA GLN A 97 1.73 -5.61 0.30
C GLN A 97 1.96 -4.22 0.86
N LEU A 98 1.01 -3.77 1.68
CA LEU A 98 1.13 -2.51 2.42
C LEU A 98 1.41 -2.81 3.89
N LEU A 99 2.35 -2.05 4.46
CA LEU A 99 2.75 -2.17 5.86
C LEU A 99 2.62 -0.83 6.57
N TYR A 100 2.18 -0.89 7.82
CA TYR A 100 2.22 0.22 8.76
C TYR A 100 2.95 -0.26 10.01
N HIS A 101 4.02 0.42 10.41
CA HIS A 101 4.87 0.01 11.53
C HIS A 101 5.29 -1.47 11.41
N ARG A 102 5.70 -1.87 10.20
CA ARG A 102 6.17 -3.24 9.87
C ARG A 102 5.10 -4.32 9.97
N GLN A 103 3.85 -3.93 10.21
CA GLN A 103 2.73 -4.87 10.26
C GLN A 103 1.87 -4.72 9.01
N PRO A 104 1.37 -5.81 8.44
CA PRO A 104 0.46 -5.70 7.31
C PRO A 104 -0.76 -4.84 7.66
N VAL A 105 -1.11 -3.95 6.75
CA VAL A 105 -2.35 -3.19 6.86
C VAL A 105 -3.52 -4.15 6.65
N VAL A 106 -4.50 -4.14 7.54
CA VAL A 106 -5.70 -4.96 7.36
C VAL A 106 -6.60 -4.24 6.36
N LEU A 107 -6.59 -4.70 5.12
CA LEU A 107 -7.35 -4.07 4.04
C LEU A 107 -8.85 -4.19 4.28
N ASN A 108 -9.58 -3.17 3.83
CA ASN A 108 -11.04 -3.14 3.88
C ASN A 108 -11.61 -3.10 5.30
N HIS A 109 -10.78 -2.68 6.26
CA HIS A 109 -11.16 -2.52 7.66
C HIS A 109 -10.57 -1.21 8.18
N GLU A 110 -11.30 -0.54 9.07
CA GLU A 110 -10.81 0.65 9.74
C GLU A 110 -9.84 0.28 10.86
N MET A 111 -8.73 1.01 10.96
CA MET A 111 -7.82 0.87 12.08
C MET A 111 -7.53 2.23 12.70
N THR A 112 -7.58 2.28 14.03
CA THR A 112 -7.26 3.49 14.78
C THR A 112 -5.75 3.62 14.92
N LEU A 113 -5.23 4.78 14.51
CA LEU A 113 -3.80 5.03 14.51
C LEU A 113 -3.33 5.77 15.75
N GLY A 114 -4.24 6.45 16.45
CA GLY A 114 -3.91 7.25 17.60
C GLY A 114 -4.21 8.72 17.39
N SER A 115 -3.59 9.55 18.22
CA SER A 115 -3.85 10.99 18.22
C SER A 115 -2.78 11.74 17.44
N ALA A 116 -3.21 12.78 16.72
CA ALA A 116 -2.33 13.74 16.07
C ALA A 116 -2.51 15.10 16.72
N SER A 117 -1.42 15.83 16.88
CA SER A 117 -1.44 17.22 17.36
C SER A 117 -1.78 18.15 16.20
N ALA A 118 -2.13 19.39 16.49
CA ALA A 118 -2.26 20.43 15.49
C ALA A 118 -0.93 20.59 14.73
N GLY A 119 -0.99 20.87 13.43
CA GLY A 119 0.16 20.99 12.57
C GLY A 119 0.27 19.83 11.61
N ARG A 120 1.51 19.53 11.17
CA ARG A 120 1.73 18.45 10.23
C ARG A 120 1.77 17.09 10.92
N PHE A 121 1.01 16.15 10.39
CA PHE A 121 1.04 14.76 10.81
C PHE A 121 1.50 13.90 9.65
N THR A 122 2.54 13.10 9.88
CA THR A 122 3.09 12.20 8.87
C THR A 122 2.71 10.78 9.21
N LEU A 123 2.09 10.08 8.26
CA LEU A 123 1.71 8.68 8.40
C LEU A 123 2.60 7.84 7.50
N PRO A 124 3.65 7.19 8.06
CA PRO A 124 4.58 6.41 7.25
C PRO A 124 4.01 5.04 6.93
N LEU A 125 4.15 4.65 5.68
CA LEU A 125 3.74 3.35 5.17
C LEU A 125 4.88 2.76 4.34
N THR A 126 4.78 1.47 4.05
CA THR A 126 5.71 0.78 3.15
C THR A 126 4.92 -0.07 2.17
N ALA A 127 5.32 -0.05 0.91
CA ALA A 127 4.79 -0.95 -0.11
C ALA A 127 5.91 -1.87 -0.59
N ARG A 128 5.57 -3.12 -0.89
CA ARG A 128 6.55 -4.09 -1.39
C ARG A 128 5.86 -5.19 -2.18
N TYR A 129 6.64 -5.90 -2.99
CA TYR A 129 6.13 -7.09 -3.67
C TYR A 129 5.92 -8.22 -2.68
N TYR A 130 4.90 -9.03 -2.92
CA TYR A 130 4.57 -10.20 -2.10
C TYR A 130 4.23 -11.36 -3.02
N GLN A 131 4.88 -12.51 -2.82
CA GLN A 131 4.59 -13.71 -3.59
C GLN A 131 3.32 -14.37 -3.06
N THR A 132 2.30 -14.48 -3.90
CA THR A 132 0.99 -14.99 -3.50
C THR A 132 0.76 -16.45 -3.89
N ARG A 133 1.58 -17.00 -4.79
CA ARG A 133 1.47 -18.37 -5.27
C ARG A 133 2.86 -18.99 -5.38
N SER A 134 2.92 -20.31 -5.37
CA SER A 134 4.20 -21.02 -5.52
C SER A 134 4.80 -20.84 -6.91
N ARG A 135 3.98 -20.72 -7.93
CA ARG A 135 4.44 -20.47 -9.30
C ARG A 135 4.28 -18.99 -9.64
N ILE A 136 5.37 -18.38 -10.08
CA ILE A 136 5.39 -16.97 -10.45
C ILE A 136 5.95 -16.80 -11.85
N THR A 137 5.49 -15.75 -12.54
CA THR A 137 6.01 -15.37 -13.86
C THR A 137 6.35 -13.89 -13.85
N ALA A 138 7.34 -13.50 -14.65
CA ALA A 138 7.69 -12.11 -14.85
C ALA A 138 6.58 -11.37 -15.59
N GLY A 139 6.51 -10.06 -15.41
CA GLY A 139 5.54 -9.21 -16.09
C GLY A 139 5.27 -7.93 -15.34
N GLN A 140 4.21 -7.26 -15.71
CA GLN A 140 3.80 -6.00 -15.14
C GLN A 140 3.11 -6.22 -13.79
N VAL A 141 3.38 -5.32 -12.84
CA VAL A 141 2.70 -5.29 -11.54
C VAL A 141 2.13 -3.89 -11.34
N SER A 142 0.82 -3.82 -11.12
CA SER A 142 0.12 -2.57 -10.84
C SER A 142 -0.98 -2.86 -9.83
N ALA A 143 -1.09 -2.03 -8.79
CA ALA A 143 -2.12 -2.18 -7.79
C ALA A 143 -2.80 -0.84 -7.53
N VAL A 144 -4.07 -0.91 -7.15
CA VAL A 144 -4.89 0.27 -6.86
C VAL A 144 -5.47 0.13 -5.47
N ALA A 145 -5.37 1.19 -4.69
CA ALA A 145 -5.98 1.25 -3.37
C ALA A 145 -6.55 2.65 -3.14
N THR A 146 -7.63 2.69 -2.36
CA THR A 146 -8.23 3.94 -1.91
C THR A 146 -8.09 3.99 -0.40
N TYR A 147 -7.54 5.07 0.14
CA TYR A 147 -7.50 5.26 1.58
C TYR A 147 -8.53 6.28 2.02
N THR A 148 -9.08 6.08 3.20
CA THR A 148 -10.00 7.01 3.84
C THR A 148 -9.47 7.31 5.23
N LEU A 149 -9.36 8.59 5.55
CA LEU A 149 -8.96 9.06 6.86
C LEU A 149 -10.19 9.60 7.57
N HIS A 150 -10.37 9.18 8.81
CA HIS A 150 -11.48 9.60 9.66
C HIS A 150 -10.91 10.25 10.91
N TYR A 151 -11.46 11.40 11.31
CA TYR A 151 -11.00 12.17 12.46
C TYR A 151 -12.12 12.37 13.46
N ASP A 152 -11.76 12.30 14.72
CA ASP A 152 -12.64 12.68 15.82
C ASP A 152 -12.00 13.75 16.71
#